data_f4767d88ec33881b82173b66f8ce4381
#
_entry.id   f4767d88ec33881b82173b66f8ce4381
#
_cell.length_a   1.000
_cell.length_b   1.000
_cell.length_c   1.000
_cell.angle_alpha   90.00
_cell.angle_beta   90.00
_cell.angle_gamma   90.00
#
_symmetry.space_group_name_H-M   'P 1'
#
loop_
_entity.id
_entity.type
_entity.pdbx_description
1 polymer ?
#
loop_
_entity_poly.entity_id
_entity_poly.type
_entity_poly.pdbx_seq_one_letter_code
_entity_poly.pdbx_strand_id
1 'polypeptide(L)'
;FKYRAEAAHFFKLFSDRRVLALRGLVEHNDEAGDREVPFFDMARLGGFGTYPRIGDTHRGFRRDRFYDESLLLLNLEYRWTVWEYREWRMDSVLLMDTGQVFGEWSRFQLKDFEISYGMGFRLSFEGEVLLALEVAKSNEGTQFHVKTRTPF
;
A
#
# COMPACT_ATOMS: atom_id res chain seq x y z
N PHE A 1 20.94 4.13 10.83
CA PHE A 1 20.59 4.87 9.59
C PHE A 1 19.32 4.26 9.00
N LYS A 2 18.47 5.11 8.40
CA LYS A 2 17.22 4.68 7.75
C LYS A 2 17.33 4.90 6.25
N TYR A 3 17.18 3.83 5.48
CA TYR A 3 17.16 3.84 4.02
C TYR A 3 15.76 3.49 3.53
N ARG A 4 15.27 4.23 2.55
CA ARG A 4 13.97 3.98 1.95
C ARG A 4 13.99 4.28 0.46
N ALA A 5 13.45 3.35 -0.31
CA ALA A 5 13.20 3.52 -1.73
C ALA A 5 11.75 3.15 -2.05
N GLU A 6 11.10 3.99 -2.84
CA GLU A 6 9.72 3.82 -3.29
C GLU A 6 9.63 4.14 -4.78
N ALA A 7 8.94 3.29 -5.53
CA ALA A 7 8.66 3.50 -6.92
C ALA A 7 7.22 3.12 -7.23
N ALA A 8 6.54 3.92 -8.05
CA ALA A 8 5.22 3.61 -8.57
C ALA A 8 5.20 3.78 -10.08
N HIS A 9 4.49 2.88 -10.77
CA HIS A 9 4.32 2.93 -12.20
C HIS A 9 2.87 2.65 -12.60
N PHE A 10 2.39 3.38 -13.62
CA PHE A 10 1.01 3.32 -14.10
C PHE A 10 1.01 2.91 -15.57
N PHE A 11 0.43 1.76 -15.86
CA PHE A 11 0.26 1.26 -17.21
C PHE A 11 -1.17 1.50 -17.69
N LYS A 12 -1.36 2.22 -18.77
CA LYS A 12 -2.66 2.31 -19.46
C LYS A 12 -2.91 0.99 -20.20
N LEU A 13 -4.05 0.35 -19.92
CA LEU A 13 -4.43 -0.92 -20.54
C LEU A 13 -5.61 -0.72 -21.48
N PHE A 14 -5.42 -1.01 -22.77
CA PHE A 14 -6.46 -1.01 -23.82
C PHE A 14 -7.20 0.33 -24.04
N SER A 15 -7.35 1.16 -23.02
CA SER A 15 -7.99 2.47 -23.09
C SER A 15 -7.53 3.36 -21.93
N ASP A 16 -7.74 4.67 -22.05
CA ASP A 16 -7.44 5.64 -20.97
C ASP A 16 -8.32 5.44 -19.72
N ARG A 17 -9.37 4.61 -19.83
CA ARG A 17 -10.28 4.27 -18.74
C ARG A 17 -9.82 3.07 -17.89
N ARG A 18 -8.71 2.43 -18.25
CA ARG A 18 -8.19 1.25 -17.54
C ARG A 18 -6.72 1.43 -17.24
N VAL A 19 -6.38 1.40 -15.97
CA VAL A 19 -5.01 1.60 -15.50
C VAL A 19 -4.61 0.45 -14.58
N LEU A 20 -3.46 -0.13 -14.82
CA LEU A 20 -2.78 -1.01 -13.89
C LEU A 20 -1.72 -0.18 -13.17
N ALA A 21 -1.87 -0.03 -11.85
CA ALA A 21 -0.92 0.68 -11.02
C ALA A 21 -0.12 -0.30 -10.18
N LEU A 22 1.19 -0.18 -10.24
CA LEU A 22 2.16 -0.96 -9.46
C LEU A 22 2.93 -0.02 -8.55
N ARG A 23 3.13 -0.41 -7.31
CA ARG A 23 4.00 0.30 -6.37
C ARG A 23 4.87 -0.69 -5.63
N GLY A 24 6.16 -0.38 -5.51
CA GLY A 24 7.11 -1.07 -4.68
C GLY A 24 7.66 -0.14 -3.60
N LEU A 25 7.81 -0.64 -2.40
CA LEU A 25 8.41 0.08 -1.27
C LEU A 25 9.38 -0.84 -0.55
N VAL A 26 10.59 -0.36 -0.35
CA VAL A 26 11.63 -1.00 0.48
C VAL A 26 12.06 -0.01 1.54
N GLU A 27 12.14 -0.48 2.76
CA GLU A 27 12.69 0.28 3.90
C GLU A 27 13.65 -0.60 4.67
N HIS A 28 14.77 -0.04 5.10
CA HIS A 28 15.76 -0.72 5.93
C HIS A 28 16.29 0.27 6.97
N ASN A 29 16.25 -0.14 8.21
CA ASN A 29 16.81 0.58 9.34
C ASN A 29 18.08 -0.13 9.78
N ASP A 30 19.22 0.51 9.61
CA ASP A 30 20.53 -0.01 9.96
C ASP A 30 20.88 0.38 11.38
N GLU A 31 21.43 -0.56 12.12
CA GLU A 31 21.91 -0.34 13.47
C GLU A 31 23.08 0.66 13.49
N ALA A 32 23.13 1.53 14.47
CA ALA A 32 24.25 2.44 14.67
C ALA A 32 25.20 1.86 15.74
N GLY A 33 26.14 1.02 15.33
CA GLY A 33 27.08 0.32 16.22
C GLY A 33 26.38 -0.84 16.96
N ASP A 34 26.73 -1.08 18.23
CA ASP A 34 26.21 -2.19 19.05
C ASP A 34 24.78 -1.93 19.64
N ARG A 35 24.01 -1.01 19.06
CA ARG A 35 22.69 -0.66 19.56
C ARG A 35 21.61 -1.20 18.63
N GLU A 36 20.70 -2.00 19.18
CA GLU A 36 19.49 -2.45 18.49
C GLU A 36 18.63 -1.27 18.01
N VAL A 37 17.94 -1.44 16.88
CA VAL A 37 17.01 -0.44 16.36
C VAL A 37 15.87 -0.26 17.35
N PRO A 38 15.63 0.97 17.88
CA PRO A 38 14.51 1.22 18.78
C PRO A 38 13.18 0.88 18.10
N PHE A 39 12.23 0.30 18.83
CA PHE A 39 10.96 -0.16 18.29
C PHE A 39 10.15 0.95 17.57
N PHE A 40 10.33 2.21 17.96
CA PHE A 40 9.64 3.36 17.35
C PHE A 40 10.25 3.77 16.00
N ASP A 41 11.48 3.34 15.70
CA ASP A 41 12.17 3.57 14.43
C ASP A 41 12.04 2.39 13.45
N MET A 42 11.55 1.23 13.92
CA MET A 42 11.34 0.05 13.09
C MET A 42 10.43 0.33 11.91
N ALA A 43 10.68 -0.35 10.79
CA ALA A 43 9.80 -0.36 9.64
C ALA A 43 8.47 -1.03 10.00
N ARG A 44 7.35 -0.47 9.53
CA ARG A 44 6.01 -0.91 9.91
C ARG A 44 5.17 -1.22 8.70
N LEU A 45 4.47 -2.35 8.76
CA LEU A 45 3.59 -2.83 7.72
C LEU A 45 2.19 -3.09 8.28
N GLY A 46 1.18 -2.69 7.55
CA GLY A 46 -0.23 -2.90 7.87
C GLY A 46 -1.02 -1.60 7.92
N GLY A 47 -2.22 -1.67 7.36
CA GLY A 47 -3.23 -0.63 7.44
C GLY A 47 -2.99 0.59 6.59
N PHE A 48 -3.78 1.57 6.93
CA PHE A 48 -3.90 2.85 6.26
C PHE A 48 -3.13 3.93 7.02
N GLY A 49 -2.33 4.71 6.28
CA GLY A 49 -1.72 5.93 6.82
C GLY A 49 -0.73 5.70 7.96
N THR A 50 0.03 4.62 7.91
CA THR A 50 1.04 4.25 8.92
C THR A 50 2.04 5.38 9.14
N TYR A 51 2.42 6.07 8.06
CA TYR A 51 3.29 7.25 8.12
C TYR A 51 2.69 8.41 7.33
N PRO A 52 2.87 9.67 7.78
CA PRO A 52 2.31 10.85 7.10
C PRO A 52 2.73 11.02 5.63
N ARG A 53 3.80 10.32 5.20
CA ARG A 53 4.38 10.43 3.85
C ARG A 53 4.37 9.13 3.05
N ILE A 54 3.92 8.01 3.63
CA ILE A 54 4.03 6.69 3.00
C ILE A 54 2.72 6.27 2.32
N GLY A 55 1.59 6.83 2.75
CA GLY A 55 0.29 6.37 2.28
C GLY A 55 -0.09 5.02 2.90
N ASP A 56 -0.89 4.26 2.16
CA ASP A 56 -1.29 2.92 2.60
C ASP A 56 -0.15 1.93 2.43
N THR A 57 0.00 1.05 3.39
CA THR A 57 0.94 -0.05 3.28
C THR A 57 0.22 -1.34 2.89
N HIS A 58 -0.30 -2.09 3.82
CA HIS A 58 -0.94 -3.38 3.58
C HIS A 58 -2.41 -3.32 4.02
N ARG A 59 -3.33 -3.03 3.09
CA ARG A 59 -4.71 -2.61 3.37
C ARG A 59 -5.59 -3.66 4.04
N GLY A 60 -5.28 -4.96 3.88
CA GLY A 60 -6.03 -6.04 4.51
C GLY A 60 -5.71 -6.30 5.97
N PHE A 61 -4.74 -5.61 6.54
CA PHE A 61 -4.32 -5.76 7.94
C PHE A 61 -4.60 -4.51 8.75
N ARG A 62 -4.63 -4.66 10.07
CA ARG A 62 -4.72 -3.50 10.98
C ARG A 62 -3.48 -2.65 10.87
N ARG A 63 -3.63 -1.39 11.23
CA ARG A 63 -2.52 -0.43 11.26
C ARG A 63 -1.38 -0.93 12.12
N ASP A 64 -0.12 -0.81 11.59
CA ASP A 64 1.10 -1.20 12.28
C ASP A 64 1.09 -2.66 12.79
N ARG A 65 0.44 -3.58 12.01
CA ARG A 65 0.30 -4.97 12.43
C ARG A 65 1.63 -5.71 12.52
N PHE A 66 2.54 -5.41 11.63
CA PHE A 66 3.88 -6.01 11.56
C PHE A 66 4.93 -4.93 11.67
N TYR A 67 6.01 -5.21 12.34
CA TYR A 67 7.16 -4.31 12.48
C TYR A 67 8.46 -5.11 12.61
N ASP A 68 9.52 -4.63 11.99
CA ASP A 68 10.86 -5.17 12.06
C ASP A 68 11.84 -4.11 11.52
N GLU A 69 13.12 -4.44 11.39
CA GLU A 69 14.15 -3.52 10.89
C GLU A 69 13.97 -3.20 9.41
N SER A 70 13.50 -4.16 8.65
CA SER A 70 13.32 -4.04 7.21
C SER A 70 11.88 -4.31 6.77
N LEU A 71 11.50 -3.72 5.66
CA LEU A 71 10.18 -3.85 5.03
C LEU A 71 10.35 -4.00 3.52
N LEU A 72 9.62 -4.94 2.94
CA LEU A 72 9.35 -5.00 1.51
C LEU A 72 7.84 -5.05 1.28
N LEU A 73 7.32 -4.18 0.42
CA LEU A 73 5.90 -4.08 0.09
C LEU A 73 5.74 -3.92 -1.41
N LEU A 74 4.76 -4.63 -1.96
CA LEU A 74 4.26 -4.48 -3.32
C LEU A 74 2.76 -4.27 -3.29
N ASN A 75 2.29 -3.22 -3.93
CA ASN A 75 0.86 -2.95 -4.13
C ASN A 75 0.55 -3.04 -5.63
N LEU A 76 -0.54 -3.71 -5.95
CA LEU A 76 -1.11 -3.83 -7.29
C LEU A 76 -2.53 -3.30 -7.27
N GLU A 77 -2.87 -2.41 -8.19
CA GLU A 77 -4.24 -1.96 -8.38
C GLU A 77 -4.63 -2.01 -9.86
N TYR A 78 -5.76 -2.62 -10.13
CA TYR A 78 -6.44 -2.48 -11.40
C TYR A 78 -7.59 -1.52 -11.25
N ARG A 79 -7.51 -0.38 -11.93
CA ARG A 79 -8.46 0.73 -11.89
C ARG A 79 -9.20 0.80 -13.21
N TRP A 80 -10.54 0.94 -13.16
CA TRP A 80 -11.32 1.22 -14.37
C TRP A 80 -12.43 2.22 -14.08
N THR A 81 -12.59 3.18 -15.00
CA THR A 81 -13.63 4.21 -14.93
C THR A 81 -14.97 3.57 -15.28
N VAL A 82 -15.88 3.55 -14.31
CA VAL A 82 -17.23 3.00 -14.45
C VAL A 82 -18.24 4.08 -14.83
N TRP A 83 -17.97 5.33 -14.48
CA TRP A 83 -18.84 6.45 -14.79
C TRP A 83 -18.04 7.74 -14.90
N GLU A 84 -18.43 8.61 -15.83
CA GLU A 84 -17.81 9.91 -16.09
C GLU A 84 -18.88 10.89 -16.61
N TYR A 85 -18.95 12.04 -15.96
CA TYR A 85 -19.86 13.11 -16.33
C TYR A 85 -19.25 14.47 -16.01
N ARG A 86 -18.97 15.27 -17.05
CA ARG A 86 -18.23 16.53 -16.93
C ARG A 86 -16.90 16.32 -16.21
N GLU A 87 -16.67 17.03 -15.11
CA GLU A 87 -15.45 16.96 -14.29
C GLU A 87 -15.49 15.82 -13.25
N TRP A 88 -16.65 15.13 -13.13
CA TRP A 88 -16.82 14.01 -12.20
C TRP A 88 -16.43 12.69 -12.84
N ARG A 89 -15.70 11.90 -12.08
CA ARG A 89 -15.32 10.55 -12.48
C ARG A 89 -15.46 9.57 -11.29
N MET A 90 -16.00 8.40 -11.57
CA MET A 90 -16.07 7.30 -10.64
C MET A 90 -15.27 6.10 -11.19
N ASP A 91 -14.27 5.71 -10.45
CA ASP A 91 -13.43 4.55 -10.74
C ASP A 91 -13.76 3.41 -9.79
N SER A 92 -13.84 2.20 -10.31
CA SER A 92 -13.78 0.97 -9.53
C SER A 92 -12.35 0.47 -9.48
N VAL A 93 -11.96 -0.13 -8.37
CA VAL A 93 -10.58 -0.58 -8.12
C VAL A 93 -10.60 -2.01 -7.60
N LEU A 94 -9.80 -2.88 -8.20
CA LEU A 94 -9.38 -4.14 -7.59
C LEU A 94 -7.97 -3.94 -7.06
N LEU A 95 -7.70 -4.42 -5.86
CA LEU A 95 -6.43 -4.23 -5.19
C LEU A 95 -5.86 -5.55 -4.67
N MET A 96 -4.55 -5.65 -4.69
CA MET A 96 -3.80 -6.71 -4.04
C MET A 96 -2.53 -6.10 -3.43
N ASP A 97 -2.33 -6.37 -2.16
CA ASP A 97 -1.14 -5.95 -1.45
C ASP A 97 -0.40 -7.19 -0.96
N THR A 98 0.92 -7.19 -1.10
CA THR A 98 1.78 -8.24 -0.56
C THR A 98 3.04 -7.61 0.02
N GLY A 99 3.47 -8.10 1.17
CA GLY A 99 4.63 -7.56 1.84
C GLY A 99 5.05 -8.40 3.03
N GLN A 100 6.25 -8.13 3.50
CA GLN A 100 6.78 -8.70 4.72
C GLN A 100 7.70 -7.70 5.43
N VAL A 101 7.86 -7.91 6.72
CA VAL A 101 8.90 -7.29 7.53
C VAL A 101 9.92 -8.37 7.92
N PHE A 102 11.19 -8.00 8.06
CA PHE A 102 12.27 -8.92 8.42
C PHE A 102 13.42 -8.11 9.05
N GLY A 103 14.19 -8.75 9.94
CA GLY A 103 15.38 -8.15 10.53
C GLY A 103 16.51 -8.06 9.49
N GLU A 104 17.38 -9.05 9.49
CA GLU A 104 18.50 -9.13 8.56
C GLU A 104 18.07 -9.62 7.17
N TRP A 105 18.72 -9.16 6.11
CA TRP A 105 18.53 -9.64 4.73
C TRP A 105 18.78 -11.14 4.57
N SER A 106 19.61 -11.73 5.42
CA SER A 106 19.86 -13.18 5.50
C SER A 106 18.60 -13.98 5.87
N ARG A 107 17.65 -13.37 6.57
CA ARG A 107 16.38 -13.98 7.01
C ARG A 107 15.24 -13.79 6.05
N PHE A 108 15.44 -13.03 4.96
CA PHE A 108 14.43 -12.83 3.93
C PHE A 108 14.01 -14.15 3.29
N GLN A 109 12.70 -14.46 3.30
CA GLN A 109 12.15 -15.67 2.70
C GLN A 109 10.85 -15.34 1.95
N LEU A 110 10.74 -15.81 0.72
CA LEU A 110 9.56 -15.57 -0.11
C LEU A 110 8.26 -16.17 0.47
N LYS A 111 8.37 -17.20 1.30
CA LYS A 111 7.20 -17.84 1.94
C LYS A 111 6.53 -17.00 3.03
N ASP A 112 7.24 -15.99 3.56
CA ASP A 112 6.78 -15.18 4.69
C ASP A 112 6.05 -13.90 4.23
N PHE A 113 5.72 -13.82 2.94
CA PHE A 113 4.90 -12.73 2.42
C PHE A 113 3.46 -12.88 2.86
N GLU A 114 2.96 -11.84 3.53
CA GLU A 114 1.54 -11.68 3.80
C GLU A 114 0.84 -11.14 2.55
N ILE A 115 -0.38 -11.59 2.30
CA ILE A 115 -1.16 -11.20 1.12
C ILE A 115 -2.53 -10.70 1.57
N SER A 116 -2.99 -9.61 0.98
CA SER A 116 -4.37 -9.19 1.04
C SER A 116 -4.89 -8.78 -0.33
N TYR A 117 -6.19 -8.86 -0.50
CA TYR A 117 -6.89 -8.48 -1.73
C TYR A 117 -8.19 -7.77 -1.39
N GLY A 118 -8.67 -6.96 -2.30
CA GLY A 118 -9.88 -6.21 -2.05
C GLY A 118 -10.39 -5.47 -3.28
N MET A 119 -11.36 -4.61 -3.01
CA MET A 119 -11.97 -3.75 -4.02
C MET A 119 -12.35 -2.41 -3.42
N GLY A 120 -12.59 -1.45 -4.28
CA GLY A 120 -13.03 -0.14 -3.86
C GLY A 120 -13.63 0.69 -4.97
N PHE A 121 -14.14 1.85 -4.57
CA PHE A 121 -14.63 2.90 -5.46
C PHE A 121 -13.98 4.22 -5.11
N ARG A 122 -13.65 5.00 -6.13
CA ARG A 122 -13.09 6.34 -5.99
C ARG A 122 -13.92 7.32 -6.77
N LEU A 123 -14.36 8.36 -6.08
CA LEU A 123 -15.04 9.51 -6.68
C LEU A 123 -14.04 10.66 -6.78
N SER A 124 -13.86 11.16 -8.00
CA SER A 124 -12.95 12.26 -8.31
C SER A 124 -13.70 13.41 -8.95
N PHE A 125 -13.21 14.61 -8.69
CA PHE A 125 -13.65 15.85 -9.33
C PHE A 125 -12.43 16.63 -9.83
N GLU A 126 -12.43 17.09 -11.07
CA GLU A 126 -11.29 17.76 -11.73
C GLU A 126 -9.96 16.99 -11.61
N GLY A 127 -10.03 15.65 -11.58
CA GLY A 127 -8.86 14.77 -11.46
C GLY A 127 -8.39 14.49 -10.02
N GLU A 128 -8.94 15.19 -9.03
CA GLU A 128 -8.61 14.98 -7.62
C GLU A 128 -9.59 14.00 -6.97
N VAL A 129 -9.07 13.04 -6.20
CA VAL A 129 -9.90 12.08 -5.45
C VAL A 129 -10.51 12.76 -4.24
N LEU A 130 -11.84 12.91 -4.23
CA LEU A 130 -12.58 13.46 -3.12
C LEU A 130 -12.96 12.38 -2.09
N LEU A 131 -13.28 11.18 -2.58
CA LEU A 131 -13.68 10.08 -1.71
C LEU A 131 -13.21 8.76 -2.30
N ALA A 132 -12.58 7.93 -1.46
CA ALA A 132 -12.26 6.55 -1.76
C ALA A 132 -12.84 5.65 -0.67
N LEU A 133 -13.59 4.64 -1.08
CA LEU A 133 -14.14 3.59 -0.24
C LEU A 133 -13.48 2.28 -0.65
N GLU A 134 -12.79 1.63 0.25
CA GLU A 134 -12.08 0.39 -0.02
C GLU A 134 -12.39 -0.66 1.04
N VAL A 135 -12.50 -1.90 0.62
CA VAL A 135 -12.56 -3.08 1.48
C VAL A 135 -11.45 -4.03 1.09
N ALA A 136 -10.69 -4.50 2.05
CA ALA A 136 -9.61 -5.46 1.83
C ALA A 136 -9.66 -6.58 2.85
N LYS A 137 -9.37 -7.80 2.38
CA LYS A 137 -9.41 -9.04 3.16
C LYS A 137 -8.02 -9.66 3.21
N SER A 138 -7.66 -10.17 4.38
CA SER A 138 -6.48 -10.99 4.63
C SER A 138 -6.86 -12.27 5.39
N ASN A 139 -5.87 -13.05 5.78
CA ASN A 139 -6.03 -14.19 6.68
C ASN A 139 -6.48 -13.79 8.10
N GLU A 140 -6.25 -12.53 8.52
CA GLU A 140 -6.65 -12.03 9.85
C GLU A 140 -8.04 -11.39 9.88
N GLY A 141 -8.68 -11.16 8.71
CA GLY A 141 -10.01 -10.58 8.64
C GLY A 141 -10.21 -9.59 7.51
N THR A 142 -11.22 -8.74 7.67
CA THR A 142 -11.60 -7.74 6.68
C THR A 142 -11.45 -6.34 7.26
N GLN A 143 -10.85 -5.43 6.49
CA GLN A 143 -10.67 -4.02 6.84
C GLN A 143 -11.45 -3.13 5.88
N PHE A 144 -12.06 -2.08 6.41
CA PHE A 144 -12.78 -1.06 5.64
C PHE A 144 -12.05 0.27 5.75
N HIS A 145 -11.86 0.94 4.63
CA HIS A 145 -11.16 2.21 4.55
C HIS A 145 -12.02 3.27 3.88
N VAL A 146 -12.10 4.43 4.49
CA VAL A 146 -12.70 5.65 3.93
C VAL A 146 -11.61 6.70 3.87
N LYS A 147 -11.33 7.24 2.69
CA LYS A 147 -10.21 8.15 2.43
C LYS A 147 -10.62 9.30 1.54
N THR A 148 -9.89 10.41 1.67
CA THR A 148 -10.01 11.58 0.79
C THR A 148 -8.79 11.75 -0.12
N ARG A 149 -8.00 10.70 -0.32
CA ARG A 149 -6.82 10.68 -1.18
C ARG A 149 -6.56 9.28 -1.74
N THR A 150 -5.76 9.19 -2.80
CA THR A 150 -5.26 7.91 -3.30
C THR A 150 -4.18 7.33 -2.37
N PRO A 151 -3.99 6.01 -2.34
CA PRO A 151 -2.92 5.36 -1.56
C PRO A 151 -1.53 5.72 -2.07
N PHE A 152 -1.39 6.00 -3.38
CA PHE A 152 -0.17 6.38 -4.07
C PHE A 152 -0.49 6.97 -5.45
#